data_a0911230de7eb87177881ad6ca197403
#
_entry.id   a0911230de7eb87177881ad6ca197403
#
_cell.length_a   1.000
_cell.length_b   1.000
_cell.length_c   1.000
_cell.angle_alpha   90.00
_cell.angle_beta   90.00
_cell.angle_gamma   90.00
#
_symmetry.space_group_name_H-M   'P 1'
#
loop_
_entity.id
_entity.type
_entity.pdbx_description
1 polymer ?
#
loop_
_entity_poly.entity_id
_entity_poly.type
_entity_poly.pdbx_seq_one_letter_code
_entity_poly.pdbx_strand_id
1 'polypeptide(L)'
;MEYNRVVYKYILPQGGSITLKKPFNRFLKVGEQNENLVLWTEEELEGEETKIQFIVLGTGWKYPNNFQYIDSVQMSDGFVWHVFYKIILP
;
A
#
# COMPACT_ATOMS: atom_id res chain seq x y z
N MET A 1 -14.98 23.23 12.66
CA MET A 1 -14.40 22.32 11.65
C MET A 1 -13.34 21.47 12.31
N GLU A 2 -13.40 20.18 12.14
CA GLU A 2 -12.42 19.27 12.71
C GLU A 2 -11.41 18.87 11.67
N TYR A 3 -10.15 18.74 12.11
CA TYR A 3 -9.04 18.34 11.25
C TYR A 3 -8.42 17.07 11.83
N ASN A 4 -9.01 15.92 11.50
CA ASN A 4 -8.58 14.64 12.05
C ASN A 4 -8.08 13.65 10.98
N ARG A 5 -7.96 14.10 9.73
CA ARG A 5 -7.43 13.27 8.65
C ARG A 5 -6.07 13.79 8.20
N VAL A 6 -5.17 12.84 7.90
CA VAL A 6 -3.78 13.14 7.51
C VAL A 6 -3.41 12.24 6.34
N VAL A 7 -2.60 12.78 5.44
CA VAL A 7 -2.00 11.99 4.37
C VAL A 7 -0.62 11.54 4.81
N TYR A 8 -0.39 10.23 4.79
CA TYR A 8 0.91 9.63 5.08
C TYR A 8 1.48 8.94 3.85
N LYS A 9 2.78 8.69 3.90
CA LYS A 9 3.51 8.01 2.85
C LYS A 9 4.27 6.84 3.46
N TYR A 10 4.19 5.68 2.82
CA TYR A 10 4.93 4.49 3.22
C TYR A 10 5.75 3.98 2.06
N ILE A 11 7.01 3.62 2.32
CA ILE A 11 7.85 2.96 1.33
C ILE A 11 7.50 1.48 1.35
N LEU A 12 7.17 0.94 0.18
CA LEU A 12 6.88 -0.48 0.01
C LEU A 12 8.12 -1.21 -0.53
N PRO A 13 8.29 -2.50 -0.18
CA PRO A 13 9.36 -3.26 -0.78
C PRO A 13 9.14 -3.45 -2.28
N GLN A 14 10.19 -3.45 -3.05
CA GLN A 14 10.13 -3.78 -4.48
C GLN A 14 10.25 -5.29 -4.61
N GLY A 15 9.09 -5.96 -4.54
CA GLY A 15 9.00 -7.40 -4.40
C GLY A 15 8.95 -7.83 -2.94
N GLY A 16 7.93 -8.61 -2.57
CA GLY A 16 7.76 -9.10 -1.21
C GLY A 16 6.53 -8.52 -0.52
N SER A 17 6.57 -8.44 0.80
CA SER A 17 5.41 -8.02 1.58
C SER A 17 5.79 -7.18 2.78
N ILE A 18 4.83 -6.39 3.25
CA ILE A 18 4.92 -5.61 4.48
C ILE A 18 3.55 -5.57 5.14
N THR A 19 3.52 -5.62 6.46
CA THR A 19 2.28 -5.51 7.22
C THR A 19 2.32 -4.24 8.04
N LEU A 20 1.28 -3.42 7.92
CA LEU A 20 1.15 -2.16 8.64
C LEU A 20 -0.15 -2.15 9.43
N LYS A 21 -0.10 -1.59 10.64
CA LYS A 21 -1.28 -1.39 11.48
C LYS A 21 -1.46 0.09 11.71
N LYS A 22 -2.44 0.70 11.03
CA LYS A 22 -2.67 2.15 11.01
C LYS A 22 -4.17 2.42 10.93
N PRO A 23 -4.60 3.62 11.32
CA PRO A 23 -6.02 4.00 11.18
C PRO A 23 -6.35 4.38 9.73
N PHE A 24 -6.17 3.44 8.81
CA PHE A 24 -6.40 3.64 7.39
C PHE A 24 -7.86 4.01 7.12
N ASN A 25 -8.07 5.08 6.35
CA ASN A 25 -9.36 5.44 5.82
C ASN A 25 -9.46 5.02 4.35
N ARG A 26 -8.42 5.31 3.55
CA ARG A 26 -8.35 4.87 2.15
C ARG A 26 -6.93 4.98 1.62
N PHE A 27 -6.67 4.26 0.52
CA PHE A 27 -5.44 4.38 -0.24
C PHE A 27 -5.64 5.47 -1.30
N LEU A 28 -4.67 6.37 -1.43
CA LEU A 28 -4.78 7.49 -2.34
C LEU A 28 -4.05 7.24 -3.65
N LYS A 29 -2.82 6.74 -3.57
CA LYS A 29 -1.98 6.55 -4.75
C LYS A 29 -0.83 5.62 -4.45
N VAL A 30 -0.39 4.87 -5.46
CA VAL A 30 0.89 4.18 -5.48
C VAL A 30 1.73 4.82 -6.58
N GLY A 31 3.00 5.04 -6.33
CA GLY A 31 3.89 5.66 -7.31
C GLY A 31 5.35 5.49 -6.99
N GLU A 32 6.19 6.13 -7.77
CA GLU A 32 7.63 6.17 -7.53
C GLU A 32 8.04 7.54 -7.02
N GLN A 33 8.87 7.55 -5.97
CA GLN A 33 9.50 8.77 -5.47
C GLN A 33 10.91 8.45 -5.01
N ASN A 34 11.90 9.14 -5.55
CA ASN A 34 13.32 8.94 -5.22
C ASN A 34 13.73 7.45 -5.40
N GLU A 35 13.29 6.85 -6.51
CA GLU A 35 13.56 5.44 -6.86
C GLU A 35 12.90 4.42 -5.92
N ASN A 36 12.08 4.88 -4.97
CA ASN A 36 11.31 4.02 -4.09
C ASN A 36 9.88 3.85 -4.59
N LEU A 37 9.32 2.66 -4.37
CA LEU A 37 7.90 2.41 -4.54
C LEU A 37 7.20 2.92 -3.28
N VAL A 38 6.24 3.83 -3.44
CA VAL A 38 5.57 4.44 -2.29
C VAL A 38 4.06 4.34 -2.40
N LEU A 39 3.44 4.26 -1.24
CA LEU A 39 1.99 4.26 -1.08
C LEU A 39 1.61 5.49 -0.26
N TRP A 40 0.72 6.32 -0.81
CA TRP A 40 0.11 7.43 -0.07
C TRP A 40 -1.26 6.98 0.46
N THR A 41 -1.51 7.28 1.73
CA THR A 41 -2.74 6.89 2.41
C THR A 41 -3.40 8.11 3.05
N GLU A 42 -4.71 8.02 3.22
CA GLU A 42 -5.44 8.93 4.09
C GLU A 42 -5.76 8.17 5.38
N GLU A 43 -5.46 8.77 6.53
CA GLU A 43 -5.67 8.14 7.82
C GLU A 43 -6.43 9.06 8.75
N GLU A 44 -7.26 8.47 9.61
CA GLU A 44 -7.97 9.20 10.66
C GLU A 44 -7.21 9.06 11.97
N LEU A 45 -6.71 10.18 12.50
CA LEU A 45 -5.83 10.18 13.67
C LEU A 45 -6.44 9.53 14.90
N GLU A 46 -7.75 9.65 15.07
CA GLU A 46 -8.47 9.03 16.19
C GLU A 46 -9.30 7.83 15.75
N GLY A 47 -9.06 7.35 14.53
CA GLY A 47 -9.76 6.21 14.00
C GLY A 47 -9.23 4.89 14.55
N GLU A 48 -10.03 3.86 14.35
CA GLU A 48 -9.66 2.50 14.72
C GLU A 48 -8.57 1.99 13.79
N GLU A 49 -7.52 1.40 14.36
CA GLU A 49 -6.41 0.85 13.56
C GLU A 49 -6.81 -0.45 12.88
N THR A 50 -6.43 -0.57 11.62
CA THR A 50 -6.63 -1.76 10.81
C THR A 50 -5.27 -2.34 10.44
N LYS A 51 -5.12 -3.64 10.61
CA LYS A 51 -3.90 -4.35 10.23
C LYS A 51 -4.04 -4.82 8.79
N ILE A 52 -3.15 -4.35 7.91
CA ILE A 52 -3.21 -4.65 6.49
C ILE A 52 -1.86 -5.21 6.04
N GLN A 53 -1.92 -6.33 5.33
CA GLN A 53 -0.75 -6.89 4.64
C GLN A 53 -0.77 -6.42 3.19
N PHE A 54 0.33 -5.83 2.76
CA PHE A 54 0.56 -5.46 1.36
C PHE A 54 1.54 -6.44 0.75
N ILE A 55 1.26 -6.85 -0.49
CA ILE A 55 2.21 -7.64 -1.27
C ILE A 55 2.51 -6.89 -2.55
N VAL A 56 3.76 -6.97 -2.99
CA VAL A 56 4.25 -6.30 -4.19
C VAL A 56 4.80 -7.36 -5.12
N LEU A 57 4.23 -7.44 -6.31
CA LEU A 57 4.45 -8.55 -7.23
C LEU A 57 4.95 -8.04 -8.57
N GLY A 58 5.91 -8.75 -9.15
CA GLY A 58 6.31 -8.55 -10.53
C GLY A 58 5.28 -9.16 -11.48
N THR A 59 5.30 -8.71 -12.73
CA THR A 59 4.42 -9.25 -13.76
C THR A 59 4.71 -10.74 -13.96
N GLY A 60 3.65 -11.54 -13.96
CA GLY A 60 3.74 -12.99 -14.13
C GLY A 60 3.92 -13.78 -12.84
N TRP A 61 4.09 -13.10 -11.71
CA TRP A 61 4.21 -13.79 -10.42
C TRP A 61 2.84 -14.28 -9.95
N LYS A 62 2.83 -15.44 -9.31
CA LYS A 62 1.61 -15.99 -8.70
C LYS A 62 1.41 -15.39 -7.31
N TYR A 63 0.14 -15.24 -6.93
CA TYR A 63 -0.21 -14.72 -5.61
C TYR A 63 -1.50 -15.36 -5.10
N PRO A 64 -1.75 -15.33 -3.77
CA PRO A 64 -2.98 -15.89 -3.20
C PRO A 64 -4.23 -15.13 -3.64
N ASN A 65 -5.34 -15.88 -3.81
CA ASN A 65 -6.59 -15.33 -4.35
C ASN A 65 -7.31 -14.35 -3.43
N ASN A 66 -6.93 -14.28 -2.17
CA ASN A 66 -7.63 -13.46 -1.17
C ASN A 66 -7.04 -12.06 -0.99
N PHE A 67 -6.19 -11.62 -1.91
CA PHE A 67 -5.68 -10.25 -1.95
C PHE A 67 -6.45 -9.42 -2.96
N GLN A 68 -6.58 -8.13 -2.66
CA GLN A 68 -7.27 -7.18 -3.52
C GLN A 68 -6.26 -6.25 -4.19
N TYR A 69 -6.52 -5.89 -5.42
CA TYR A 69 -5.65 -5.04 -6.22
C TYR A 69 -5.77 -3.57 -5.80
N ILE A 70 -4.62 -2.88 -5.70
CA ILE A 70 -4.60 -1.42 -5.51
C ILE A 70 -4.21 -0.74 -6.82
N ASP A 71 -2.98 -0.97 -7.30
CA ASP A 71 -2.45 -0.25 -8.45
C ASP A 71 -1.16 -0.91 -8.96
N SER A 72 -0.71 -0.49 -10.13
CA SER A 72 0.55 -0.92 -10.74
C SER A 72 1.38 0.32 -11.08
N VAL A 73 2.70 0.20 -10.91
CA VAL A 73 3.63 1.30 -11.14
C VAL A 73 4.78 0.80 -11.99
N GLN A 74 5.05 1.50 -13.10
CA GLN A 74 6.28 1.31 -13.85
C GLN A 74 7.36 2.22 -13.25
N MET A 75 8.41 1.60 -12.74
CA MET A 75 9.53 2.32 -12.14
C MET A 75 10.45 2.88 -13.22
N SER A 76 11.27 3.86 -12.85
CA SER A 76 12.22 4.48 -13.78
C SER A 76 13.27 3.49 -14.29
N ASP A 77 13.53 2.39 -13.57
CA ASP A 77 14.44 1.33 -14.01
C ASP A 77 13.78 0.35 -15.00
N GLY A 78 12.49 0.54 -15.32
CA GLY A 78 11.75 -0.31 -16.25
C GLY A 78 10.95 -1.42 -15.61
N PHE A 79 11.18 -1.75 -14.34
CA PHE A 79 10.38 -2.76 -13.65
C PHE A 79 8.96 -2.26 -13.41
N VAL A 80 8.00 -3.19 -13.48
CA VAL A 80 6.59 -2.89 -13.17
C VAL A 80 6.22 -3.69 -11.93
N TRP A 81 5.76 -2.98 -10.92
CA TRP A 81 5.32 -3.57 -9.66
C TRP A 81 3.82 -3.44 -9.52
N HIS A 82 3.17 -4.50 -9.04
CA HIS A 82 1.73 -4.58 -8.82
C HIS A 82 1.48 -4.71 -7.34
N VAL A 83 0.69 -3.80 -6.77
CA VAL A 83 0.47 -3.72 -5.32
C VAL A 83 -0.93 -4.24 -5.01
N PHE A 84 -0.98 -5.18 -4.08
CA PHE A 84 -2.22 -5.80 -3.59
C PHE A 84 -2.25 -5.70 -2.07
N TYR A 85 -3.41 -5.86 -1.49
CA TYR A 85 -3.56 -5.82 -0.04
C TYR A 85 -4.57 -6.84 0.45
N LYS A 86 -4.46 -7.14 1.73
CA LYS A 86 -5.42 -7.97 2.45
C LYS A 86 -5.56 -7.43 3.87
N ILE A 87 -6.81 -7.25 4.31
CA ILE A 87 -7.09 -6.88 5.70
C ILE A 87 -6.92 -8.13 6.55
N ILE A 88 -6.12 -8.03 7.61
CA ILE A 88 -5.88 -9.13 8.54
C ILE A 88 -6.86 -8.95 9.69
N LEU A 89 -7.80 -9.88 9.81
CA LEU A 89 -8.78 -9.88 10.89
C LEU A 89 -8.13 -10.41 12.17
N PRO A 90 -8.52 -9.84 13.34
CA PRO A 90 -8.04 -10.33 14.63
C PRO A 90 -8.55 -11.74 14.96
#